data_85777e73846b855bc5f1c6c0a7f9afda
#
_entry.id   85777e73846b855bc5f1c6c0a7f9afda
#
_cell.length_a   1.000
_cell.length_b   1.000
_cell.length_c   1.000
_cell.angle_alpha   90.00
_cell.angle_beta   90.00
_cell.angle_gamma   90.00
#
_symmetry.space_group_name_H-M   'P 1'
#
loop_
_entity.id
_entity.type
_entity.pdbx_description
1 polymer ?
#
loop_
_entity_poly.entity_id
_entity_poly.type
_entity_poly.pdbx_seq_one_letter_code
_entity_poly.pdbx_strand_id
1 'polypeptide(L)'
;MKNVLKSVLLGGVVCFLVFAVNTAIAARSNDNECTREGLKNITDKYFTAFEARDPSGAPFASSARYTENGIEVPVGKGLWETADKIIFKRGMVDTEKCGTHTQTIIQEKGDPKPVLYGARLKIDNGKISEIEAIVVRGKQVLDVPAILATKYQDWEEILPPEQRSSRLVMMAAADDYFRLFVKEKKRKVSDLAFSGFCDRWENGAQTTKGGMNQGVAMPRHSCSPEGFADMADTHGPRRFLVDEETGVVVAYVLFDGKWPDFHMFKMINGRVVWIQAYFEYGKEYKTIGWPDEPACE
;
A
#
# COMPACT_ATOMS: atom_id res chain seq x y z
N MET A 1 19.37 90.54 -46.32
CA MET A 1 20.25 89.40 -46.31
C MET A 1 20.40 88.89 -44.88
N LYS A 2 19.43 88.18 -44.36
CA LYS A 2 19.53 87.42 -43.11
C LYS A 2 18.41 86.39 -43.15
N ASN A 3 18.78 85.14 -43.38
CA ASN A 3 17.85 84.04 -43.28
C ASN A 3 17.71 83.58 -41.82
N VAL A 4 16.48 83.57 -41.33
CA VAL A 4 16.13 83.05 -40.01
C VAL A 4 15.54 81.65 -40.22
N LEU A 5 16.24 80.66 -39.78
CA LEU A 5 15.80 79.26 -39.80
C LEU A 5 14.87 79.07 -38.61
N LYS A 6 13.60 78.69 -38.85
CA LYS A 6 12.66 78.30 -37.81
C LYS A 6 12.77 76.79 -37.61
N SER A 7 13.21 76.42 -36.41
CA SER A 7 13.19 75.04 -35.96
C SER A 7 11.82 74.66 -35.44
N VAL A 8 11.20 73.65 -36.06
CA VAL A 8 9.95 73.04 -35.56
C VAL A 8 10.36 71.86 -34.66
N LEU A 9 10.05 71.97 -33.37
CA LEU A 9 10.13 70.83 -32.43
C LEU A 9 8.91 69.97 -32.62
N LEU A 10 9.07 68.75 -33.14
CA LEU A 10 8.09 67.69 -33.10
C LEU A 10 8.22 66.96 -31.75
N GLY A 11 7.25 67.16 -30.83
CA GLY A 11 7.17 66.41 -29.60
C GLY A 11 6.52 65.04 -29.89
N GLY A 12 7.35 64.02 -29.94
CA GLY A 12 6.89 62.66 -30.01
C GLY A 12 6.48 62.17 -28.60
N VAL A 13 5.18 61.96 -28.38
CA VAL A 13 4.66 61.29 -27.18
C VAL A 13 4.87 59.79 -27.38
N VAL A 14 5.88 59.24 -26.73
CA VAL A 14 6.11 57.76 -26.68
C VAL A 14 5.19 57.21 -25.60
N CYS A 15 4.09 56.59 -26.04
CA CYS A 15 3.16 55.89 -25.18
C CYS A 15 3.77 54.51 -24.87
N PHE A 16 4.39 54.35 -23.64
CA PHE A 16 4.78 53.05 -23.13
C PHE A 16 3.54 52.29 -22.70
N LEU A 17 3.09 51.38 -23.59
CA LEU A 17 2.16 50.32 -23.21
C LEU A 17 2.91 49.32 -22.34
N VAL A 18 2.76 49.41 -21.03
CA VAL A 18 3.18 48.39 -20.08
C VAL A 18 2.17 47.25 -20.20
N PHE A 19 2.53 46.22 -20.99
CA PHE A 19 1.85 44.94 -20.91
C PHE A 19 2.20 44.30 -19.58
N ALA A 20 1.33 44.41 -18.59
CA ALA A 20 1.36 43.58 -17.41
C ALA A 20 1.07 42.14 -17.84
N VAL A 21 2.12 41.37 -18.07
CA VAL A 21 1.99 39.91 -18.21
C VAL A 21 1.65 39.37 -16.82
N ASN A 22 0.35 39.25 -16.54
CA ASN A 22 -0.12 38.43 -15.45
C ASN A 22 0.22 36.98 -15.80
N THR A 23 1.45 36.53 -15.54
CA THR A 23 1.74 35.13 -15.37
C THR A 23 0.99 34.70 -14.11
N ALA A 24 -0.22 34.19 -14.30
CA ALA A 24 -0.85 33.35 -13.31
C ALA A 24 0.11 32.17 -13.11
N ILE A 25 0.92 32.25 -12.08
CA ILE A 25 1.59 31.08 -11.51
C ILE A 25 0.42 30.24 -11.01
N ALA A 26 -0.07 29.34 -11.84
CA ALA A 26 -0.88 28.21 -11.39
C ALA A 26 0.00 27.54 -10.33
N ALA A 27 -0.33 27.79 -9.06
CA ALA A 27 0.32 27.15 -7.96
C ALA A 27 0.23 25.64 -8.24
N ARG A 28 1.37 25.02 -8.51
CA ARG A 28 1.53 23.60 -8.39
C ARG A 28 1.34 23.23 -6.92
N SER A 29 0.07 23.11 -6.51
CA SER A 29 -0.30 22.66 -5.16
C SER A 29 -0.10 21.14 -5.01
N ASN A 30 0.37 20.43 -6.03
CA ASN A 30 0.43 18.98 -6.03
C ASN A 30 1.73 18.35 -5.53
N ASP A 31 2.83 19.12 -5.44
CA ASP A 31 4.14 18.54 -5.07
C ASP A 31 4.24 18.17 -3.57
N ASN A 32 3.31 18.64 -2.73
CA ASN A 32 3.36 18.40 -1.28
C ASN A 32 2.46 17.26 -0.79
N GLU A 33 1.56 16.76 -1.62
CA GLU A 33 0.52 15.81 -1.20
C GLU A 33 1.00 14.36 -1.22
N CYS A 34 1.86 13.99 -2.17
CA CYS A 34 2.45 12.67 -2.31
C CYS A 34 3.82 12.54 -1.63
N THR A 35 4.17 13.49 -0.75
CA THR A 35 5.35 13.34 0.09
C THR A 35 5.12 12.29 1.17
N ARG A 36 6.17 11.69 1.68
CA ARG A 36 6.12 10.73 2.78
C ARG A 36 5.32 11.28 3.96
N GLU A 37 5.60 12.51 4.36
CA GLU A 37 4.91 13.17 5.48
C GLU A 37 3.43 13.45 5.16
N GLY A 38 3.12 13.94 3.97
CA GLY A 38 1.75 14.19 3.51
C GLY A 38 0.90 12.92 3.52
N LEU A 39 1.43 11.82 2.98
CA LEU A 39 0.77 10.52 2.94
C LEU A 39 0.56 9.94 4.34
N LYS A 40 1.57 10.03 5.23
CA LYS A 40 1.44 9.61 6.63
C LYS A 40 0.35 10.42 7.34
N ASN A 41 0.31 11.73 7.17
CA ASN A 41 -0.70 12.61 7.78
C ASN A 41 -2.12 12.26 7.32
N ILE A 42 -2.32 12.00 6.02
CA ILE A 42 -3.63 11.56 5.48
C ILE A 42 -4.03 10.22 6.07
N THR A 43 -3.08 9.28 6.16
CA THR A 43 -3.31 7.96 6.77
C THR A 43 -3.68 8.06 8.24
N ASP A 44 -3.02 8.92 9.00
CA ASP A 44 -3.34 9.13 10.41
C ASP A 44 -4.72 9.75 10.61
N LYS A 45 -5.11 10.72 9.77
CA LYS A 45 -6.48 11.27 9.76
C LYS A 45 -7.51 10.18 9.43
N TYR A 46 -7.22 9.31 8.45
CA TYR A 46 -8.09 8.18 8.12
C TYR A 46 -8.33 7.28 9.32
N PHE A 47 -7.26 6.83 9.99
CA PHE A 47 -7.39 5.91 11.13
C PHE A 47 -7.98 6.58 12.37
N THR A 48 -7.74 7.87 12.60
CA THR A 48 -8.40 8.64 13.66
C THR A 48 -9.91 8.71 13.42
N ALA A 49 -10.31 9.04 12.20
CA ALA A 49 -11.72 9.08 11.80
C ALA A 49 -12.38 7.69 11.86
N PHE A 50 -11.63 6.65 11.46
CA PHE A 50 -12.06 5.25 11.49
C PHE A 50 -12.33 4.78 12.93
N GLU A 51 -11.43 5.03 13.87
CA GLU A 51 -11.59 4.68 15.28
C GLU A 51 -12.74 5.48 15.95
N ALA A 52 -12.92 6.74 15.55
CA ALA A 52 -14.06 7.55 15.95
C ALA A 52 -15.39 7.13 15.29
N ARG A 53 -15.36 6.30 14.25
CA ARG A 53 -16.52 5.95 13.42
C ARG A 53 -17.18 7.17 12.77
N ASP A 54 -16.40 8.19 12.50
CA ASP A 54 -16.84 9.44 11.89
C ASP A 54 -16.05 9.73 10.59
N PRO A 55 -16.60 9.36 9.43
CA PRO A 55 -15.94 9.61 8.16
C PRO A 55 -15.65 11.08 7.86
N SER A 56 -16.38 12.02 8.49
CA SER A 56 -16.17 13.46 8.27
C SER A 56 -14.81 13.94 8.76
N GLY A 57 -14.15 13.18 9.64
CA GLY A 57 -12.81 13.46 10.16
C GLY A 57 -11.67 13.13 9.17
N ALA A 58 -11.95 12.43 8.06
CA ALA A 58 -10.95 12.08 7.07
C ALA A 58 -11.15 12.84 5.74
N PRO A 59 -10.07 13.15 5.01
CA PRO A 59 -10.17 13.94 3.78
C PRO A 59 -10.62 13.06 2.58
N PHE A 60 -11.86 12.60 2.59
CA PHE A 60 -12.39 11.82 1.46
C PHE A 60 -12.74 12.69 0.25
N ALA A 61 -12.49 12.16 -0.95
CA ALA A 61 -13.09 12.69 -2.16
C ALA A 61 -14.61 12.43 -2.14
N SER A 62 -15.39 13.28 -2.79
CA SER A 62 -16.86 13.11 -2.87
C SER A 62 -17.27 11.80 -3.57
N SER A 63 -16.41 11.27 -4.42
CA SER A 63 -16.57 10.00 -5.14
C SER A 63 -15.72 8.88 -4.55
N ALA A 64 -15.29 9.00 -3.29
CA ALA A 64 -14.46 7.98 -2.66
C ALA A 64 -15.14 6.60 -2.68
N ARG A 65 -14.38 5.59 -3.08
CA ARG A 65 -14.85 4.19 -3.10
C ARG A 65 -14.19 3.42 -1.95
N TYR A 66 -14.96 2.54 -1.34
CA TYR A 66 -14.49 1.66 -0.28
C TYR A 66 -14.87 0.22 -0.57
N THR A 67 -13.92 -0.70 -0.45
CA THR A 67 -14.19 -2.14 -0.56
C THR A 67 -13.66 -2.88 0.65
N GLU A 68 -14.43 -3.87 1.11
CA GLU A 68 -13.99 -4.90 2.07
C GLU A 68 -13.95 -6.25 1.36
N ASN A 69 -12.78 -6.87 1.28
CA ASN A 69 -12.58 -8.16 0.61
C ASN A 69 -13.16 -8.18 -0.82
N GLY A 70 -12.94 -7.10 -1.58
CA GLY A 70 -13.42 -6.94 -2.94
C GLY A 70 -14.91 -6.62 -3.09
N ILE A 71 -15.65 -6.46 -2.01
CA ILE A 71 -17.07 -6.08 -2.03
C ILE A 71 -17.17 -4.59 -1.72
N GLU A 72 -17.78 -3.83 -2.62
CA GLU A 72 -17.97 -2.39 -2.42
C GLU A 72 -19.02 -2.15 -1.32
N VAL A 73 -18.66 -1.29 -0.37
CA VAL A 73 -19.53 -0.82 0.70
C VAL A 73 -19.44 0.71 0.80
N PRO A 74 -20.48 1.42 1.21
CA PRO A 74 -20.39 2.86 1.42
C PRO A 74 -19.33 3.22 2.45
N VAL A 75 -18.61 4.32 2.25
CA VAL A 75 -17.69 4.87 3.26
C VAL A 75 -18.45 5.11 4.57
N GLY A 76 -17.87 4.68 5.68
CA GLY A 76 -18.54 4.71 6.99
C GLY A 76 -19.39 3.49 7.32
N LYS A 77 -19.49 2.52 6.42
CA LYS A 77 -20.19 1.24 6.62
C LYS A 77 -19.21 0.09 6.76
N GLY A 78 -19.74 -1.12 6.99
CA GLY A 78 -18.93 -2.31 7.22
C GLY A 78 -18.14 -2.23 8.53
N LEU A 79 -16.84 -2.49 8.50
CA LEU A 79 -15.99 -2.42 9.70
C LEU A 79 -15.94 -1.02 10.33
N TRP A 80 -16.20 0.05 9.56
CA TRP A 80 -16.32 1.41 10.09
C TRP A 80 -17.38 1.54 11.18
N GLU A 81 -18.49 0.78 11.11
CA GLU A 81 -19.59 0.89 12.08
C GLU A 81 -19.25 0.24 13.42
N THR A 82 -18.36 -0.73 13.40
CA THR A 82 -18.06 -1.59 14.57
C THR A 82 -16.67 -1.38 15.13
N ALA A 83 -15.75 -0.73 14.40
CA ALA A 83 -14.42 -0.42 14.87
C ALA A 83 -14.47 0.38 16.18
N ASP A 84 -13.67 -0.03 17.18
CA ASP A 84 -13.64 0.59 18.49
C ASP A 84 -12.24 1.07 18.86
N LYS A 85 -11.24 0.18 18.71
CA LYS A 85 -9.87 0.47 19.09
C LYS A 85 -8.88 -0.15 18.12
N ILE A 86 -7.89 0.63 17.73
CA ILE A 86 -6.71 0.13 17.01
C ILE A 86 -5.70 -0.38 18.02
N ILE A 87 -5.49 -1.71 18.04
CA ILE A 87 -4.55 -2.39 18.97
C ILE A 87 -3.13 -2.31 18.46
N PHE A 88 -2.96 -2.35 17.14
CA PHE A 88 -1.69 -2.37 16.45
C PHE A 88 -1.81 -1.72 15.09
N LYS A 89 -0.79 -0.98 14.69
CA LYS A 89 -0.70 -0.34 13.37
C LYS A 89 0.76 -0.32 12.91
N ARG A 90 1.00 -0.68 11.66
CA ARG A 90 2.24 -0.42 10.91
C ARG A 90 1.90 -0.12 9.47
N GLY A 91 2.69 0.69 8.81
CA GLY A 91 2.36 1.10 7.44
C GLY A 91 3.57 1.40 6.58
N MET A 92 3.29 1.65 5.31
CA MET A 92 4.24 2.16 4.33
C MET A 92 3.56 3.17 3.42
N VAL A 93 4.34 3.97 2.73
CA VAL A 93 3.87 4.95 1.76
C VAL A 93 4.55 4.73 0.41
N ASP A 94 3.80 4.88 -0.65
CA ASP A 94 4.30 4.91 -2.03
C ASP A 94 4.15 6.33 -2.57
N THR A 95 5.24 7.08 -2.57
CA THR A 95 5.23 8.49 -3.01
C THR A 95 5.08 8.64 -4.52
N GLU A 96 5.44 7.61 -5.30
CA GLU A 96 5.28 7.60 -6.75
C GLU A 96 3.83 7.35 -7.16
N LYS A 97 3.17 6.38 -6.49
CA LYS A 97 1.75 6.04 -6.74
C LYS A 97 0.77 6.87 -5.92
N CYS A 98 1.27 7.77 -5.08
CA CYS A 98 0.46 8.56 -4.16
C CYS A 98 -0.52 7.68 -3.36
N GLY A 99 0.01 6.65 -2.76
CA GLY A 99 -0.76 5.63 -2.04
C GLY A 99 -0.11 5.20 -0.74
N THR A 100 -0.91 4.56 0.12
CA THR A 100 -0.42 4.00 1.37
C THR A 100 -0.96 2.59 1.60
N HIS A 101 -0.24 1.80 2.37
CA HIS A 101 -0.76 0.57 2.95
C HIS A 101 -0.55 0.59 4.46
N THR A 102 -1.55 0.09 5.19
CA THR A 102 -1.46 -0.05 6.64
C THR A 102 -2.00 -1.40 7.07
N GLN A 103 -1.17 -2.16 7.76
CA GLN A 103 -1.54 -3.39 8.46
C GLN A 103 -1.97 -3.06 9.89
N THR A 104 -3.16 -3.48 10.29
CA THR A 104 -3.72 -3.18 11.61
C THR A 104 -4.35 -4.40 12.27
N ILE A 105 -4.47 -4.31 13.60
CA ILE A 105 -5.33 -5.18 14.41
C ILE A 105 -6.33 -4.27 15.09
N ILE A 106 -7.61 -4.58 14.94
CA ILE A 106 -8.73 -3.75 15.39
C ILE A 106 -9.59 -4.54 16.36
N GLN A 107 -9.99 -3.90 17.46
CA GLN A 107 -11.05 -4.38 18.33
C GLN A 107 -12.39 -3.85 17.79
N GLU A 108 -13.37 -4.73 17.61
CA GLU A 108 -14.75 -4.33 17.31
C GLU A 108 -15.54 -4.08 18.58
N LYS A 109 -16.46 -3.14 18.55
CA LYS A 109 -17.35 -2.83 19.66
C LYS A 109 -18.24 -4.03 19.98
N GLY A 110 -18.18 -4.49 21.22
CA GLY A 110 -19.02 -5.60 21.69
C GLY A 110 -18.54 -7.00 21.31
N ASP A 111 -17.47 -7.14 20.53
CA ASP A 111 -16.83 -8.43 20.26
C ASP A 111 -15.41 -8.44 20.84
N PRO A 112 -15.09 -9.39 21.77
CA PRO A 112 -13.74 -9.48 22.32
C PRO A 112 -12.69 -9.99 21.32
N LYS A 113 -13.12 -10.53 20.16
CA LYS A 113 -12.20 -11.06 19.16
C LYS A 113 -11.68 -9.95 18.27
N PRO A 114 -10.37 -9.83 18.13
CA PRO A 114 -9.80 -8.83 17.24
C PRO A 114 -10.01 -9.20 15.77
N VAL A 115 -10.02 -8.17 14.93
CA VAL A 115 -10.08 -8.25 13.47
C VAL A 115 -8.72 -7.85 12.91
N LEU A 116 -8.22 -8.60 11.93
CA LEU A 116 -7.07 -8.17 11.15
C LEU A 116 -7.56 -7.32 9.98
N TYR A 117 -6.97 -6.15 9.83
CA TYR A 117 -7.38 -5.18 8.83
C TYR A 117 -6.16 -4.64 8.08
N GLY A 118 -6.12 -4.84 6.78
CA GLY A 118 -5.13 -4.24 5.91
C GLY A 118 -5.81 -3.28 4.95
N ALA A 119 -5.40 -2.02 4.95
CA ALA A 119 -6.01 -1.00 4.11
C ALA A 119 -4.99 -0.38 3.16
N ARG A 120 -5.31 -0.37 1.87
CA ARG A 120 -4.67 0.45 0.85
C ARG A 120 -5.49 1.70 0.64
N LEU A 121 -4.85 2.86 0.69
CA LEU A 121 -5.45 4.13 0.32
C LEU A 121 -4.83 4.64 -0.97
N LYS A 122 -5.65 5.13 -1.89
CA LYS A 122 -5.22 5.94 -3.02
C LYS A 122 -5.56 7.39 -2.74
N ILE A 123 -4.61 8.27 -2.98
CA ILE A 123 -4.74 9.69 -2.72
C ILE A 123 -4.71 10.44 -4.06
N ASP A 124 -5.73 11.21 -4.34
CA ASP A 124 -5.83 12.08 -5.50
C ASP A 124 -6.13 13.50 -5.03
N ASN A 125 -5.29 14.46 -5.38
CA ASN A 125 -5.44 15.88 -4.98
C ASN A 125 -5.64 16.06 -3.47
N GLY A 126 -4.82 15.38 -2.65
CA GLY A 126 -4.85 15.44 -1.17
C GLY A 126 -6.07 14.81 -0.53
N LYS A 127 -6.85 14.04 -1.29
CA LYS A 127 -8.04 13.36 -0.81
C LYS A 127 -7.97 11.87 -1.07
N ILE A 128 -8.52 11.11 -0.14
CA ILE A 128 -8.66 9.65 -0.30
C ILE A 128 -9.75 9.39 -1.34
N SER A 129 -9.36 8.85 -2.49
CA SER A 129 -10.28 8.52 -3.59
C SER A 129 -10.70 7.06 -3.57
N GLU A 130 -9.83 6.16 -3.07
CA GLU A 130 -10.14 4.74 -2.99
C GLU A 130 -9.55 4.13 -1.72
N ILE A 131 -10.35 3.27 -1.08
CA ILE A 131 -9.95 2.43 0.03
C ILE A 131 -10.18 0.98 -0.37
N GLU A 132 -9.13 0.18 -0.36
CA GLU A 132 -9.24 -1.27 -0.54
C GLU A 132 -8.79 -1.95 0.75
N ALA A 133 -9.72 -2.68 1.38
CA ALA A 133 -9.47 -3.33 2.64
C ALA A 133 -9.54 -4.85 2.53
N ILE A 134 -8.59 -5.51 3.17
CA ILE A 134 -8.64 -6.94 3.49
C ILE A 134 -9.03 -7.04 4.96
N VAL A 135 -10.14 -7.72 5.23
CA VAL A 135 -10.75 -7.85 6.56
C VAL A 135 -10.83 -9.33 6.92
N VAL A 136 -10.12 -9.73 7.96
CA VAL A 136 -10.07 -11.13 8.41
C VAL A 136 -10.68 -11.25 9.80
N ARG A 137 -11.66 -12.13 9.96
CA ARG A 137 -12.41 -12.31 11.21
C ARG A 137 -12.48 -13.77 11.67
N GLY A 138 -12.82 -13.94 12.92
CA GLY A 138 -13.20 -15.23 13.50
C GLY A 138 -12.06 -16.25 13.51
N LYS A 139 -12.32 -17.45 13.00
CA LYS A 139 -11.36 -18.56 13.01
C LYS A 139 -10.12 -18.36 12.13
N GLN A 140 -10.17 -17.39 11.22
CA GLN A 140 -9.08 -17.07 10.33
C GLN A 140 -8.03 -16.16 10.98
N VAL A 141 -8.36 -15.51 12.10
CA VAL A 141 -7.41 -14.80 12.96
C VAL A 141 -6.69 -15.84 13.81
N LEU A 142 -5.46 -16.19 13.45
CA LEU A 142 -4.78 -17.37 13.96
C LEU A 142 -4.01 -17.09 15.26
N ASP A 143 -3.19 -16.03 15.28
CA ASP A 143 -2.34 -15.74 16.43
C ASP A 143 -2.04 -14.22 16.53
N VAL A 144 -2.88 -13.48 17.23
CA VAL A 144 -2.66 -12.04 17.47
C VAL A 144 -1.42 -11.77 18.32
N PRO A 145 -1.15 -12.51 19.41
CA PRO A 145 0.10 -12.36 20.15
C PRO A 145 1.35 -12.50 19.30
N ALA A 146 1.37 -13.40 18.32
CA ALA A 146 2.51 -13.55 17.41
C ALA A 146 2.71 -12.34 16.50
N ILE A 147 1.63 -11.67 16.02
CA ILE A 147 1.76 -10.40 15.31
C ILE A 147 2.34 -9.33 16.23
N LEU A 148 1.80 -9.21 17.44
CA LEU A 148 2.26 -8.22 18.42
C LEU A 148 3.72 -8.43 18.81
N ALA A 149 4.19 -9.68 18.85
CA ALA A 149 5.58 -10.01 19.08
C ALA A 149 6.52 -9.52 17.96
N THR A 150 6.01 -9.23 16.75
CA THR A 150 6.82 -8.70 15.64
C THR A 150 7.11 -7.20 15.73
N LYS A 151 6.80 -6.54 16.85
CA LYS A 151 7.10 -5.11 17.06
C LYS A 151 8.59 -4.77 16.97
N TYR A 152 9.48 -5.75 17.14
CA TYR A 152 10.93 -5.59 16.94
C TYR A 152 11.31 -5.44 15.46
N GLN A 153 10.44 -5.84 14.54
CA GLN A 153 10.66 -5.67 13.11
C GLN A 153 10.40 -4.22 12.74
N ASP A 154 11.43 -3.49 12.38
CA ASP A 154 11.29 -2.12 11.95
C ASP A 154 10.97 -2.08 10.44
N TRP A 155 9.68 -1.99 10.15
CA TRP A 155 9.16 -1.89 8.79
C TRP A 155 9.23 -0.47 8.24
N GLU A 156 9.32 0.52 9.11
CA GLU A 156 9.28 1.95 8.76
C GLU A 156 10.68 2.60 8.78
N GLU A 157 11.70 1.85 9.17
CA GLU A 157 13.09 2.32 9.14
C GLU A 157 13.49 2.72 7.72
N ILE A 158 14.02 3.93 7.60
CA ILE A 158 14.62 4.43 6.36
C ILE A 158 15.99 3.77 6.18
N LEU A 159 16.08 2.90 5.19
CA LEU A 159 17.31 2.18 4.89
C LEU A 159 18.40 3.10 4.35
N PRO A 160 19.67 2.85 4.68
CA PRO A 160 20.78 3.47 3.96
C PRO A 160 20.67 3.21 2.45
N PRO A 161 21.07 4.17 1.58
CA PRO A 161 20.89 4.04 0.13
C PRO A 161 21.46 2.76 -0.47
N GLU A 162 22.60 2.28 0.03
CA GLU A 162 23.25 1.05 -0.43
C GLU A 162 22.50 -0.25 -0.07
N GLN A 163 21.56 -0.18 0.85
CA GLN A 163 20.72 -1.32 1.25
C GLN A 163 19.38 -1.35 0.53
N ARG A 164 19.05 -0.28 -0.20
CA ARG A 164 17.78 -0.16 -0.91
C ARG A 164 17.78 -0.97 -2.20
N SER A 165 16.62 -1.37 -2.62
CA SER A 165 16.36 -1.98 -3.92
C SER A 165 15.49 -1.05 -4.76
N SER A 166 15.69 -1.06 -6.08
CA SER A 166 14.82 -0.29 -6.96
C SER A 166 13.40 -0.88 -6.98
N ARG A 167 12.43 -0.03 -7.29
CA ARG A 167 11.02 -0.38 -7.43
C ARG A 167 10.79 -1.65 -8.26
N LEU A 168 11.42 -1.73 -9.43
CA LEU A 168 11.28 -2.88 -10.31
C LEU A 168 11.81 -4.18 -9.70
N VAL A 169 12.94 -4.12 -9.00
CA VAL A 169 13.51 -5.30 -8.30
C VAL A 169 12.56 -5.76 -7.20
N MET A 170 11.99 -4.82 -6.43
CA MET A 170 11.06 -5.15 -5.35
C MET A 170 9.75 -5.75 -5.87
N MET A 171 9.18 -5.19 -6.93
CA MET A 171 7.99 -5.73 -7.58
C MET A 171 8.24 -7.11 -8.16
N ALA A 172 9.39 -7.31 -8.82
CA ALA A 172 9.75 -8.62 -9.37
C ALA A 172 9.91 -9.68 -8.28
N ALA A 173 10.54 -9.35 -7.15
CA ALA A 173 10.69 -10.27 -6.04
C ALA A 173 9.33 -10.69 -5.44
N ALA A 174 8.40 -9.74 -5.27
CA ALA A 174 7.06 -10.01 -4.80
C ALA A 174 6.23 -10.83 -5.83
N ASP A 175 6.34 -10.52 -7.12
CA ASP A 175 5.65 -11.29 -8.17
C ASP A 175 6.18 -12.72 -8.25
N ASP A 176 7.48 -12.91 -8.19
CA ASP A 176 8.13 -14.22 -8.22
C ASP A 176 7.72 -15.08 -7.01
N TYR A 177 7.47 -14.47 -5.84
CA TYR A 177 6.94 -15.19 -4.69
C TYR A 177 5.61 -15.88 -5.01
N PHE A 178 4.66 -15.19 -5.61
CA PHE A 178 3.36 -15.77 -5.99
C PHE A 178 3.50 -16.83 -7.09
N ARG A 179 4.45 -16.66 -8.00
CA ARG A 179 4.72 -17.65 -9.06
C ARG A 179 5.21 -18.98 -8.54
N LEU A 180 5.73 -19.05 -7.31
CA LEU A 180 6.13 -20.32 -6.70
C LEU A 180 4.96 -21.24 -6.38
N PHE A 181 3.77 -20.68 -6.16
CA PHE A 181 2.56 -21.45 -5.87
C PHE A 181 1.85 -21.96 -7.12
N VAL A 182 2.26 -21.51 -8.31
CA VAL A 182 1.61 -21.89 -9.57
C VAL A 182 2.15 -23.22 -10.05
N LYS A 183 1.24 -24.20 -10.22
CA LYS A 183 1.53 -25.60 -10.53
C LYS A 183 2.38 -25.83 -11.79
N GLU A 184 2.13 -25.08 -12.85
CA GLU A 184 2.76 -25.30 -14.15
C GLU A 184 4.06 -24.52 -14.35
N LYS A 185 4.27 -23.45 -13.60
CA LYS A 185 5.45 -22.59 -13.72
C LYS A 185 6.45 -22.91 -12.61
N LYS A 186 7.13 -24.03 -12.73
CA LYS A 186 8.15 -24.48 -11.78
C LYS A 186 9.35 -23.51 -11.74
N ARG A 187 9.21 -22.39 -11.02
CA ARG A 187 10.38 -21.64 -10.56
C ARG A 187 11.01 -22.40 -9.40
N LYS A 188 12.32 -22.45 -9.39
CA LYS A 188 13.04 -23.01 -8.24
C LYS A 188 13.09 -21.93 -7.15
N VAL A 189 12.93 -22.36 -5.90
CA VAL A 189 13.07 -21.48 -4.74
C VAL A 189 14.43 -20.78 -4.71
N SER A 190 15.48 -21.43 -5.23
CA SER A 190 16.80 -20.84 -5.40
C SER A 190 16.83 -19.57 -6.27
N ASP A 191 15.81 -19.36 -7.11
CA ASP A 191 15.74 -18.19 -7.99
C ASP A 191 15.17 -16.96 -7.29
N LEU A 192 14.69 -17.12 -6.06
CA LEU A 192 14.14 -16.03 -5.28
C LEU A 192 15.18 -15.33 -4.43
N ALA A 193 15.02 -14.04 -4.35
CA ALA A 193 15.86 -13.17 -3.55
C ALA A 193 15.52 -13.25 -2.04
N PHE A 194 15.41 -14.46 -1.48
CA PHE A 194 15.29 -14.61 -0.02
C PHE A 194 16.64 -14.42 0.69
N SER A 195 16.59 -13.81 1.86
CA SER A 195 17.72 -13.85 2.76
C SER A 195 17.91 -15.27 3.32
N GLY A 196 19.13 -15.60 3.80
CA GLY A 196 19.38 -16.88 4.48
C GLY A 196 18.61 -17.03 5.79
N PHE A 197 17.99 -15.95 6.25
CA PHE A 197 17.08 -15.87 7.39
C PHE A 197 15.87 -15.02 6.99
N CYS A 198 14.73 -15.67 6.72
CA CYS A 198 13.50 -15.00 6.34
C CYS A 198 12.33 -15.57 7.15
N ASP A 199 11.58 -14.69 7.80
CA ASP A 199 10.40 -15.07 8.57
C ASP A 199 9.11 -14.55 7.96
N ARG A 200 8.04 -15.37 8.02
CA ARG A 200 6.72 -15.09 7.47
C ARG A 200 5.62 -15.32 8.51
N TRP A 201 4.67 -14.38 8.52
CA TRP A 201 3.42 -14.48 9.28
C TRP A 201 2.23 -14.35 8.35
N GLU A 202 1.27 -15.26 8.49
CA GLU A 202 0.04 -15.30 7.70
C GLU A 202 -1.16 -15.34 8.66
N ASN A 203 -2.04 -14.34 8.57
CA ASN A 203 -3.16 -14.14 9.52
C ASN A 203 -2.75 -14.27 11.00
N GLY A 204 -1.53 -13.90 11.31
CA GLY A 204 -0.94 -13.96 12.66
C GLY A 204 -0.07 -15.18 12.93
N ALA A 205 -0.29 -16.31 12.29
CA ALA A 205 0.55 -17.47 12.49
C ALA A 205 1.94 -17.30 11.86
N GLN A 206 3.00 -17.52 12.65
CA GLN A 206 4.35 -17.61 12.09
C GLN A 206 4.52 -18.95 11.37
N THR A 207 4.48 -18.92 10.04
CA THR A 207 4.56 -20.12 9.19
C THR A 207 5.99 -20.56 8.91
N THR A 208 6.98 -19.88 9.48
CA THR A 208 8.42 -20.19 9.37
C THR A 208 9.06 -20.58 10.73
N LYS A 209 8.26 -20.93 11.72
CA LYS A 209 8.78 -21.33 13.05
C LYS A 209 9.33 -22.76 13.11
N GLY A 210 9.18 -23.53 12.05
CA GLY A 210 9.48 -24.97 12.00
C GLY A 210 8.38 -25.82 12.63
N GLY A 211 8.60 -27.14 12.64
CA GLY A 211 7.65 -28.11 13.17
C GLY A 211 6.66 -28.59 12.11
N MET A 212 5.49 -29.09 12.56
CA MET A 212 4.45 -29.64 11.68
C MET A 212 3.18 -28.81 11.80
N ASN A 213 2.52 -28.53 10.68
CA ASN A 213 1.20 -27.92 10.63
C ASN A 213 0.29 -28.79 9.73
N GLN A 214 -0.77 -29.35 10.30
CA GLN A 214 -1.72 -30.23 9.60
C GLN A 214 -1.04 -31.34 8.75
N GLY A 215 0.05 -31.93 9.28
CA GLY A 215 0.80 -32.98 8.57
C GLY A 215 1.85 -32.48 7.58
N VAL A 216 2.00 -31.16 7.40
CA VAL A 216 3.00 -30.55 6.53
C VAL A 216 4.17 -30.04 7.37
N ALA A 217 5.42 -30.40 6.99
CA ALA A 217 6.61 -29.86 7.62
C ALA A 217 6.77 -28.38 7.29
N MET A 218 6.79 -27.53 8.31
CA MET A 218 6.98 -26.10 8.16
C MET A 218 8.46 -25.75 8.17
N PRO A 219 8.91 -24.87 7.26
CA PRO A 219 10.29 -24.42 7.26
C PRO A 219 10.61 -23.61 8.52
N ARG A 220 11.89 -23.58 8.91
CA ARG A 220 12.38 -22.72 9.98
C ARG A 220 13.21 -21.58 9.38
N HIS A 221 12.79 -20.35 9.64
CA HIS A 221 13.45 -19.13 9.14
C HIS A 221 13.68 -19.13 7.63
N SER A 222 12.79 -19.77 6.88
CA SER A 222 12.82 -19.81 5.41
C SER A 222 11.45 -19.47 4.85
N CYS A 223 11.38 -18.38 4.08
CA CYS A 223 10.13 -17.97 3.41
C CYS A 223 9.82 -18.79 2.16
N SER A 224 10.58 -19.84 1.89
CA SER A 224 10.25 -20.79 0.84
C SER A 224 8.83 -21.33 1.03
N PRO A 225 8.01 -21.39 -0.02
CA PRO A 225 6.70 -22.04 0.03
C PRO A 225 6.78 -23.56 -0.13
N GLU A 226 7.98 -24.14 -0.08
CA GLU A 226 8.14 -25.61 -0.12
C GLU A 226 7.27 -26.27 0.95
N GLY A 227 6.52 -27.28 0.54
CA GLY A 227 5.56 -27.97 1.41
C GLY A 227 4.14 -27.41 1.38
N PHE A 228 3.87 -26.29 0.74
CA PHE A 228 2.50 -25.89 0.39
C PHE A 228 2.05 -26.64 -0.88
N ALA A 229 0.77 -27.04 -0.89
CA ALA A 229 0.18 -27.68 -2.06
C ALA A 229 0.26 -26.75 -3.28
N ASP A 230 0.42 -27.34 -4.46
CA ASP A 230 0.25 -26.63 -5.72
C ASP A 230 -1.14 -25.97 -5.73
N MET A 231 -1.17 -24.67 -5.99
CA MET A 231 -2.38 -23.88 -6.06
C MET A 231 -2.83 -23.67 -7.51
N ALA A 232 -3.94 -22.99 -7.71
CA ALA A 232 -4.43 -22.70 -9.04
C ALA A 232 -3.42 -21.92 -9.88
N ASP A 233 -3.58 -21.97 -11.19
CA ASP A 233 -2.66 -21.41 -12.17
C ASP A 233 -2.58 -19.86 -12.15
N THR A 234 -3.43 -19.20 -11.39
CA THR A 234 -3.49 -17.75 -11.38
C THR A 234 -3.82 -17.19 -10.00
N HIS A 235 -3.13 -16.14 -9.65
CA HIS A 235 -3.47 -15.26 -8.50
C HIS A 235 -4.07 -13.93 -8.98
N GLY A 236 -4.48 -13.87 -10.25
CA GLY A 236 -4.96 -12.63 -10.88
C GLY A 236 -3.87 -11.56 -11.03
N PRO A 237 -4.25 -10.37 -11.51
CA PRO A 237 -3.35 -9.23 -11.59
C PRO A 237 -2.92 -8.81 -10.17
N ARG A 238 -1.67 -8.34 -10.06
CA ARG A 238 -1.13 -7.84 -8.80
C ARG A 238 -1.09 -6.33 -8.83
N ARG A 239 -1.52 -5.73 -7.73
CA ARG A 239 -1.38 -4.30 -7.50
C ARG A 239 -0.31 -4.06 -6.46
N PHE A 240 0.70 -3.28 -6.84
CA PHE A 240 1.85 -3.03 -5.99
C PHE A 240 1.82 -1.61 -5.43
N LEU A 241 2.19 -1.50 -4.15
CA LEU A 241 2.73 -0.28 -3.55
C LEU A 241 4.18 -0.56 -3.17
N VAL A 242 5.05 0.41 -3.43
CA VAL A 242 6.49 0.26 -3.21
C VAL A 242 7.05 1.47 -2.48
N ASP A 243 7.74 1.22 -1.40
CA ASP A 243 8.51 2.20 -0.64
C ASP A 243 9.99 1.83 -0.70
N GLU A 244 10.72 2.40 -1.65
CA GLU A 244 12.14 2.10 -1.85
C GLU A 244 12.99 2.56 -0.65
N GLU A 245 12.57 3.61 0.06
CA GLU A 245 13.33 4.13 1.20
C GLU A 245 13.29 3.18 2.40
N THR A 246 12.14 2.57 2.65
CA THR A 246 12.01 1.57 3.73
C THR A 246 12.26 0.14 3.24
N GLY A 247 12.40 -0.08 1.93
CA GLY A 247 12.53 -1.41 1.35
C GLY A 247 11.27 -2.26 1.50
N VAL A 248 10.08 -1.64 1.51
CA VAL A 248 8.81 -2.35 1.66
C VAL A 248 8.04 -2.37 0.34
N VAL A 249 7.64 -3.55 -0.09
CA VAL A 249 6.69 -3.73 -1.19
C VAL A 249 5.47 -4.50 -0.70
N VAL A 250 4.30 -4.01 -1.09
CA VAL A 250 3.02 -4.67 -0.81
C VAL A 250 2.38 -5.08 -2.12
N ALA A 251 1.96 -6.33 -2.21
CA ALA A 251 1.19 -6.84 -3.34
C ALA A 251 -0.22 -7.21 -2.89
N TYR A 252 -1.21 -6.64 -3.53
CA TYR A 252 -2.61 -7.03 -3.42
C TYR A 252 -2.93 -8.01 -4.52
N VAL A 253 -3.51 -9.15 -4.18
CA VAL A 253 -3.81 -10.24 -5.10
C VAL A 253 -5.13 -10.91 -4.74
N LEU A 254 -5.71 -11.60 -5.71
CA LEU A 254 -6.74 -12.61 -5.45
C LEU A 254 -6.04 -13.96 -5.37
N PHE A 255 -5.58 -14.35 -4.17
CA PHE A 255 -4.76 -15.53 -3.96
C PHE A 255 -5.54 -16.81 -4.36
N ASP A 256 -4.90 -17.71 -5.08
CA ASP A 256 -5.53 -18.90 -5.68
C ASP A 256 -6.75 -18.56 -6.57
N GLY A 257 -6.79 -17.34 -7.12
CA GLY A 257 -7.90 -16.83 -7.94
C GLY A 257 -9.22 -16.62 -7.19
N LYS A 258 -9.22 -16.64 -5.85
CA LYS A 258 -10.46 -16.62 -5.06
C LYS A 258 -10.38 -15.94 -3.69
N TRP A 259 -9.19 -15.74 -3.12
CA TRP A 259 -9.03 -15.19 -1.78
C TRP A 259 -8.39 -13.81 -1.81
N PRO A 260 -9.13 -12.75 -1.41
CA PRO A 260 -8.55 -11.42 -1.27
C PRO A 260 -7.40 -11.44 -0.27
N ASP A 261 -6.26 -10.91 -0.69
CA ASP A 261 -5.00 -11.06 0.01
C ASP A 261 -4.13 -9.82 -0.20
N PHE A 262 -3.37 -9.45 0.80
CA PHE A 262 -2.15 -8.69 0.63
C PHE A 262 -0.97 -9.42 1.26
N HIS A 263 0.15 -9.38 0.57
CA HIS A 263 1.46 -9.72 1.13
C HIS A 263 2.33 -8.48 1.18
N MET A 264 2.91 -8.22 2.34
CA MET A 264 3.88 -7.16 2.57
C MET A 264 5.26 -7.79 2.78
N PHE A 265 6.24 -7.37 1.98
CA PHE A 265 7.61 -7.88 1.97
C PHE A 265 8.56 -6.77 2.43
N LYS A 266 9.45 -7.05 3.37
CA LYS A 266 10.60 -6.21 3.70
C LYS A 266 11.82 -6.74 2.98
N MET A 267 12.47 -5.87 2.23
CA MET A 267 13.71 -6.18 1.50
C MET A 267 14.87 -5.34 2.01
N ILE A 268 16.00 -5.97 2.24
CA ILE A 268 17.25 -5.34 2.64
C ILE A 268 18.38 -5.96 1.79
N ASN A 269 19.22 -5.15 1.20
CA ASN A 269 20.31 -5.61 0.33
C ASN A 269 19.83 -6.54 -0.81
N GLY A 270 18.68 -6.21 -1.43
CA GLY A 270 18.10 -7.01 -2.51
C GLY A 270 17.47 -8.33 -2.08
N ARG A 271 17.29 -8.58 -0.79
CA ARG A 271 16.76 -9.85 -0.27
C ARG A 271 15.56 -9.64 0.65
N VAL A 272 14.55 -10.48 0.49
CA VAL A 272 13.38 -10.52 1.37
C VAL A 272 13.79 -11.10 2.74
N VAL A 273 13.55 -10.33 3.79
CA VAL A 273 13.87 -10.70 5.18
C VAL A 273 12.62 -11.01 6.01
N TRP A 274 11.51 -10.33 5.74
CA TRP A 274 10.23 -10.56 6.43
C TRP A 274 9.07 -10.52 5.45
N ILE A 275 8.06 -11.34 5.72
CA ILE A 275 6.78 -11.35 5.02
C ILE A 275 5.66 -11.29 6.04
N GLN A 276 4.66 -10.43 5.79
CA GLN A 276 3.40 -10.38 6.53
C GLN A 276 2.24 -10.45 5.54
N ALA A 277 1.25 -11.27 5.82
CA ALA A 277 0.09 -11.40 4.96
C ALA A 277 -1.21 -11.47 5.76
N TYR A 278 -2.26 -10.81 5.24
CA TYR A 278 -3.64 -11.05 5.65
C TYR A 278 -4.43 -11.46 4.44
N PHE A 279 -5.17 -12.55 4.56
CA PHE A 279 -6.04 -13.04 3.51
C PHE A 279 -7.31 -13.66 4.08
N GLU A 280 -8.42 -13.39 3.40
CA GLU A 280 -9.73 -13.91 3.74
C GLU A 280 -10.00 -15.16 2.90
N TYR A 281 -10.06 -16.34 3.56
CA TYR A 281 -10.25 -17.64 2.90
C TYR A 281 -11.55 -18.36 3.29
N GLY A 282 -12.46 -17.69 4.01
CA GLY A 282 -13.73 -18.28 4.46
C GLY A 282 -14.75 -18.53 3.35
N LYS A 283 -14.62 -17.83 2.24
CA LYS A 283 -15.41 -17.98 1.02
C LYS A 283 -14.62 -17.59 -0.21
N GLU A 284 -15.17 -17.87 -1.38
CA GLU A 284 -14.58 -17.45 -2.64
C GLU A 284 -15.06 -16.06 -3.06
N TYR A 285 -14.14 -15.26 -3.55
CA TYR A 285 -14.38 -13.92 -4.08
C TYR A 285 -13.94 -13.89 -5.56
N LYS A 286 -14.44 -12.94 -6.31
CA LYS A 286 -14.12 -12.79 -7.75
C LYS A 286 -13.20 -11.62 -8.05
N THR A 287 -13.00 -10.73 -7.10
CA THR A 287 -12.24 -9.50 -7.25
C THR A 287 -11.68 -9.07 -5.92
N ILE A 288 -10.62 -8.26 -5.96
CA ILE A 288 -10.11 -7.52 -4.81
C ILE A 288 -10.64 -6.08 -4.75
N GLY A 289 -11.59 -5.74 -5.61
CA GLY A 289 -12.40 -4.52 -5.52
C GLY A 289 -11.93 -3.35 -6.36
N TRP A 290 -10.66 -3.30 -6.78
CA TRP A 290 -10.19 -2.22 -7.66
C TRP A 290 -10.36 -2.64 -9.12
N PRO A 291 -10.71 -1.69 -10.03
CA PRO A 291 -10.59 -1.98 -11.44
C PRO A 291 -9.11 -2.26 -11.75
N ASP A 292 -8.88 -3.20 -12.65
CA ASP A 292 -7.53 -3.50 -13.11
C ASP A 292 -6.90 -2.22 -13.68
N GLU A 293 -5.79 -1.77 -13.07
CA GLU A 293 -4.91 -0.88 -13.81
C GLU A 293 -4.42 -1.68 -15.01
N PRO A 294 -4.43 -1.11 -16.23
CA PRO A 294 -3.90 -1.83 -17.38
C PRO A 294 -2.50 -2.31 -17.01
N ALA A 295 -2.24 -3.60 -17.19
CA ALA A 295 -0.92 -4.14 -17.03
C ALA A 295 0.01 -3.27 -17.88
N CYS A 296 1.12 -2.80 -17.32
CA CYS A 296 2.17 -2.23 -18.13
C CYS A 296 2.60 -3.32 -19.10
N GLU A 297 2.22 -3.17 -20.39
CA GLU A 297 2.68 -4.02 -21.48
C GLU A 297 4.19 -3.85 -21.69
#